data_33e2485214ab9718730be8c412d3d6ad
#
_entry.id   33e2485214ab9718730be8c412d3d6ad
#
_cell.length_a   1.000
_cell.length_b   1.000
_cell.length_c   1.000
_cell.angle_alpha   90.00
_cell.angle_beta   90.00
_cell.angle_gamma   90.00
#
_symmetry.space_group_name_H-M   'P 1'
#
loop_
_entity.id
_entity.type
_entity.pdbx_description
1 polymer ?
#
loop_
_entity_poly.entity_id
_entity_poly.type
_entity_poly.pdbx_seq_one_letter_code
_entity_poly.pdbx_strand_id
1 'polypeptide(L)'
;MRNFIIAASLLTSAAACNDSPGEIKDPPQLRIDSPARSTIQGKAGLVKVTGVVAPNEVSGEAVEKVLVNNVQATLNADGSFSAMIEVKPGATLITTTARDAAGSYAEDTRAIQAGELRKVGTMIDDALTASMSKTAFAKLSGAASTMIEHLDFMPILAPMQPMAHAGDEAGEDCLFGRMYVDNVSLANADISIVPTNAGLQFRAQIDGLDVPGHARYAVACVNGSNTVRVKAARVVVAGTLVVTPNGPQGFKTSLTGETVTITGLDIQASGIPGAVIDFLSLDKIAGYVISKAAPLAMEPMMNKALGGLAGPQSVDVMGKTLQMEVDPSAIDIDATGALITLNTKMLIKGTETSPGFIFTDNAMPNMEPGNGFALGIADDLVNQMMAEMKETGLMNLAMPATGGTFDNTNIAMSLPPMISADPADGKLKVILGDMIATYTDHGTPVAKAAINAAIELKVVPAANGYGVALELGKPTAKVTVMDDIANATRLTNEDLALATEGCLKGQIETISKLLVNIPLPAIGGLQMRNMKIGSDDGYVMLKGDIE
;
A
#
# COMPACT_ATOMS: atom_id res chain seq x y z
N MET A 1 5.38 -11.63 -25.33
CA MET A 1 5.32 -13.10 -25.32
C MET A 1 6.47 -13.63 -24.49
N ARG A 2 6.20 -13.95 -23.23
CA ARG A 2 7.01 -14.88 -22.43
C ARG A 2 6.13 -15.35 -21.29
N ASN A 3 5.41 -16.45 -21.56
CA ASN A 3 4.66 -17.18 -20.53
C ASN A 3 5.67 -17.79 -19.57
N PHE A 4 5.68 -17.34 -18.33
CA PHE A 4 6.36 -18.03 -17.25
C PHE A 4 5.42 -19.08 -16.68
N ILE A 5 5.74 -20.33 -16.96
CA ILE A 5 5.19 -21.50 -16.30
C ILE A 5 5.80 -21.53 -14.89
N ILE A 6 5.05 -21.08 -13.88
CA ILE A 6 5.37 -21.25 -12.46
C ILE A 6 4.43 -22.33 -11.92
N ALA A 7 4.70 -23.57 -12.29
CA ALA A 7 3.91 -24.71 -11.82
C ALA A 7 4.76 -25.89 -11.29
N ALA A 8 6.07 -25.73 -11.05
CA ALA A 8 6.93 -26.88 -10.80
C ALA A 8 7.86 -26.81 -9.57
N SER A 9 7.71 -25.82 -8.65
CA SER A 9 8.61 -25.73 -7.48
C SER A 9 7.94 -25.95 -6.11
N LEU A 10 6.70 -26.40 -6.05
CA LEU A 10 5.98 -26.65 -4.79
C LEU A 10 6.27 -28.04 -4.17
N LEU A 11 7.15 -28.84 -4.74
CA LEU A 11 7.30 -30.25 -4.39
C LEU A 11 8.55 -30.61 -3.54
N THR A 12 9.36 -29.67 -3.09
CA THR A 12 10.61 -30.01 -2.38
C THR A 12 10.68 -29.60 -0.90
N SER A 13 9.65 -29.01 -0.31
CA SER A 13 9.65 -28.64 1.12
C SER A 13 9.01 -29.69 2.05
N ALA A 14 8.65 -30.87 1.56
CA ALA A 14 7.97 -31.89 2.34
C ALA A 14 8.87 -32.64 3.36
N ALA A 15 10.16 -32.34 3.44
CA ALA A 15 11.09 -33.06 4.30
C ALA A 15 11.17 -32.56 5.76
N ALA A 16 10.48 -31.47 6.11
CA ALA A 16 10.63 -30.84 7.43
C ALA A 16 9.59 -31.28 8.48
N CYS A 17 8.62 -32.14 8.11
CA CYS A 17 7.53 -32.53 9.01
C CYS A 17 7.79 -33.90 9.71
N ASN A 18 9.03 -34.34 9.86
CA ASN A 18 9.38 -35.66 10.36
C ASN A 18 10.20 -35.55 11.66
N ASP A 19 9.61 -35.10 12.77
CA ASP A 19 10.21 -35.27 14.09
C ASP A 19 9.51 -36.43 14.85
N SER A 20 10.32 -37.21 15.56
CA SER A 20 9.87 -38.38 16.30
C SER A 20 8.94 -38.02 17.45
N PRO A 21 7.94 -38.85 17.78
CA PRO A 21 7.04 -38.62 18.91
C PRO A 21 7.79 -38.47 20.23
N GLY A 22 7.47 -37.43 21.00
CA GLY A 22 7.99 -37.23 22.35
C GLY A 22 7.38 -38.15 23.39
N GLU A 23 7.90 -38.07 24.59
CA GLU A 23 7.40 -38.84 25.74
C GLU A 23 5.97 -38.40 26.11
N ILE A 24 5.07 -39.37 26.34
CA ILE A 24 3.68 -39.09 26.73
C ILE A 24 3.71 -38.47 28.14
N LYS A 25 3.29 -37.23 28.26
CA LYS A 25 3.07 -36.54 29.54
C LYS A 25 1.62 -36.75 29.92
N ASP A 26 1.35 -36.89 31.22
CA ASP A 26 0.00 -37.00 31.79
C ASP A 26 -0.48 -35.61 32.28
N PRO A 27 -0.81 -34.66 31.37
CA PRO A 27 -1.21 -33.30 31.78
C PRO A 27 -2.62 -33.33 32.37
N PRO A 28 -2.99 -32.31 33.20
CA PRO A 28 -4.36 -32.14 33.67
C PRO A 28 -5.32 -31.95 32.49
N GLN A 29 -6.58 -32.36 32.70
CA GLN A 29 -7.63 -32.12 31.71
C GLN A 29 -8.07 -30.66 31.76
N LEU A 30 -7.99 -29.96 30.64
CA LEU A 30 -8.36 -28.53 30.53
C LEU A 30 -9.44 -28.36 29.47
N ARG A 31 -10.55 -27.72 29.84
CA ARG A 31 -11.61 -27.33 28.91
C ARG A 31 -11.97 -25.87 29.10
N ILE A 32 -11.92 -25.09 28.05
CA ILE A 32 -12.34 -23.70 28.03
C ILE A 32 -13.79 -23.63 27.55
N ASP A 33 -14.67 -22.98 28.32
CA ASP A 33 -16.07 -22.77 27.97
C ASP A 33 -16.29 -21.41 27.30
N SER A 34 -15.55 -20.38 27.74
CA SER A 34 -15.60 -19.03 27.15
C SER A 34 -14.20 -18.39 27.19
N PRO A 35 -13.83 -17.62 26.16
CA PRO A 35 -14.54 -17.34 24.92
C PRO A 35 -14.57 -18.58 23.99
N ALA A 36 -15.53 -18.62 23.07
CA ALA A 36 -15.49 -19.60 21.99
C ALA A 36 -14.28 -19.33 21.07
N ARG A 37 -13.80 -20.40 20.39
CA ARG A 37 -12.77 -20.20 19.35
C ARG A 37 -13.30 -19.28 18.26
N SER A 38 -12.39 -18.53 17.66
CA SER A 38 -12.69 -17.61 16.55
C SER A 38 -13.72 -16.53 16.90
N THR A 39 -13.70 -16.06 18.14
CA THR A 39 -14.61 -15.01 18.59
C THR A 39 -14.22 -13.67 17.96
N ILE A 40 -15.21 -13.00 17.37
CA ILE A 40 -15.13 -11.60 16.94
C ILE A 40 -16.05 -10.79 17.87
N GLN A 41 -15.51 -9.75 18.51
CA GLN A 41 -16.26 -8.84 19.37
C GLN A 41 -16.18 -7.41 18.88
N GLY A 42 -17.29 -6.68 18.98
CA GLY A 42 -17.46 -5.34 18.40
C GLY A 42 -16.60 -4.22 19.01
N LYS A 43 -15.88 -4.50 20.09
CA LYS A 43 -14.96 -3.54 20.75
C LYS A 43 -13.97 -4.24 21.66
N ALA A 44 -12.82 -3.60 21.87
CA ALA A 44 -11.83 -3.98 22.86
C ALA A 44 -12.36 -3.84 24.32
N GLY A 45 -11.70 -4.46 25.26
CA GLY A 45 -12.01 -4.39 26.67
C GLY A 45 -11.80 -5.71 27.41
N LEU A 46 -12.38 -5.80 28.62
CA LEU A 46 -12.23 -6.98 29.46
C LEU A 46 -13.08 -8.15 28.98
N VAL A 47 -12.44 -9.30 28.79
CA VAL A 47 -13.09 -10.56 28.43
C VAL A 47 -12.97 -11.54 29.59
N LYS A 48 -14.10 -12.14 29.97
CA LYS A 48 -14.13 -13.18 30.99
C LYS A 48 -13.79 -14.52 30.34
N VAL A 49 -12.67 -15.12 30.76
CA VAL A 49 -12.29 -16.49 30.39
C VAL A 49 -12.81 -17.42 31.47
N THR A 50 -13.52 -18.46 31.05
CA THR A 50 -14.08 -19.48 31.97
C THR A 50 -13.84 -20.87 31.39
N GLY A 51 -13.73 -21.85 32.29
CA GLY A 51 -13.57 -23.23 31.91
C GLY A 51 -13.57 -24.14 33.13
N VAL A 52 -13.25 -25.41 32.89
CA VAL A 52 -13.12 -26.44 33.90
C VAL A 52 -11.79 -27.14 33.71
N VAL A 53 -11.16 -27.45 34.83
CA VAL A 53 -9.93 -28.24 34.90
C VAL A 53 -10.12 -29.40 35.87
N ALA A 54 -9.58 -30.57 35.51
CA ALA A 54 -9.62 -31.76 36.33
C ALA A 54 -8.22 -32.42 36.36
N PRO A 55 -7.90 -33.18 37.43
CA PRO A 55 -6.74 -34.05 37.41
C PRO A 55 -6.75 -35.00 36.21
N ASN A 56 -5.57 -35.37 35.74
CA ASN A 56 -5.47 -36.44 34.74
C ASN A 56 -5.98 -37.76 35.37
N GLU A 57 -6.71 -38.55 34.59
CA GLU A 57 -7.32 -39.81 35.06
C GLU A 57 -6.27 -40.90 35.44
N VAL A 58 -5.08 -40.82 34.83
CA VAL A 58 -4.00 -41.79 35.02
C VAL A 58 -3.14 -41.41 36.23
N SER A 59 -2.64 -40.15 36.25
CA SER A 59 -1.76 -39.68 37.31
C SER A 59 -2.51 -39.34 38.62
N GLY A 60 -3.75 -38.84 38.51
CA GLY A 60 -4.54 -38.36 39.63
C GLY A 60 -3.98 -37.12 40.34
N GLU A 61 -2.92 -36.52 39.80
CA GLU A 61 -2.24 -35.37 40.39
C GLU A 61 -3.17 -34.13 40.48
N ALA A 62 -3.23 -33.52 41.63
CA ALA A 62 -4.11 -32.35 41.89
C ALA A 62 -3.68 -31.16 41.02
N VAL A 63 -4.65 -30.45 40.47
CA VAL A 63 -4.38 -29.17 39.78
C VAL A 63 -3.98 -28.09 40.77
N GLU A 64 -2.78 -27.55 40.59
CA GLU A 64 -2.21 -26.53 41.48
C GLU A 64 -2.72 -25.14 41.14
N LYS A 65 -2.71 -24.79 39.86
CA LYS A 65 -3.09 -23.47 39.38
C LYS A 65 -3.51 -23.44 37.91
N VAL A 66 -4.29 -22.41 37.61
CA VAL A 66 -4.65 -22.04 36.22
C VAL A 66 -4.20 -20.61 35.97
N LEU A 67 -3.49 -20.40 34.86
CA LEU A 67 -3.04 -19.08 34.40
C LEU A 67 -3.69 -18.77 33.06
N VAL A 68 -4.13 -17.52 32.88
CA VAL A 68 -4.65 -17.02 31.59
C VAL A 68 -3.82 -15.80 31.20
N ASN A 69 -3.04 -15.89 30.14
CA ASN A 69 -2.04 -14.87 29.78
C ASN A 69 -1.18 -14.43 30.97
N ASN A 70 -0.70 -15.37 31.78
CA ASN A 70 0.05 -15.18 33.03
C ASN A 70 -0.76 -14.54 34.19
N VAL A 71 -2.05 -14.25 34.00
CA VAL A 71 -2.93 -13.82 35.09
C VAL A 71 -3.48 -15.04 35.78
N GLN A 72 -3.32 -15.13 37.12
CA GLN A 72 -3.84 -16.27 37.88
C GLN A 72 -5.38 -16.24 37.91
N ALA A 73 -5.99 -17.32 37.44
CA ALA A 73 -7.42 -17.49 37.48
C ALA A 73 -7.90 -17.83 38.92
N THR A 74 -9.13 -17.44 39.23
CA THR A 74 -9.84 -17.94 40.41
C THR A 74 -10.26 -19.38 40.13
N LEU A 75 -9.74 -20.35 40.88
CA LEU A 75 -10.06 -21.78 40.76
C LEU A 75 -10.97 -22.18 41.92
N ASN A 76 -12.11 -22.77 41.64
CA ASN A 76 -13.09 -23.27 42.58
C ASN A 76 -12.88 -24.74 42.91
N ALA A 77 -13.47 -25.22 44.00
CA ALA A 77 -13.33 -26.60 44.48
C ALA A 77 -13.93 -27.65 43.50
N ASP A 78 -14.85 -27.24 42.63
CA ASP A 78 -15.46 -28.08 41.61
C ASP A 78 -14.64 -28.14 40.32
N GLY A 79 -13.46 -27.53 40.29
CA GLY A 79 -12.60 -27.43 39.14
C GLY A 79 -12.96 -26.32 38.14
N SER A 80 -14.04 -25.59 38.38
CA SER A 80 -14.35 -24.44 37.53
C SER A 80 -13.39 -23.28 37.80
N PHE A 81 -13.03 -22.53 36.74
CA PHE A 81 -12.16 -21.37 36.90
C PHE A 81 -12.64 -20.16 36.11
N SER A 82 -12.18 -18.97 36.54
CA SER A 82 -12.41 -17.74 35.75
C SER A 82 -11.28 -16.74 35.91
N ALA A 83 -11.01 -15.99 34.85
CA ALA A 83 -10.11 -14.84 34.83
C ALA A 83 -10.67 -13.72 33.94
N MET A 84 -10.29 -12.48 34.24
CA MET A 84 -10.59 -11.31 33.39
C MET A 84 -9.32 -10.92 32.66
N ILE A 85 -9.38 -10.88 31.33
CA ILE A 85 -8.25 -10.56 30.44
C ILE A 85 -8.61 -9.35 29.61
N GLU A 86 -7.71 -8.39 29.55
CA GLU A 86 -7.85 -7.23 28.68
C GLU A 86 -7.50 -7.63 27.25
N VAL A 87 -8.43 -7.38 26.32
CA VAL A 87 -8.27 -7.56 24.89
C VAL A 87 -8.17 -6.19 24.23
N LYS A 88 -7.09 -5.97 23.52
CA LYS A 88 -6.83 -4.74 22.77
C LYS A 88 -7.56 -4.75 21.41
N PRO A 89 -7.68 -3.57 20.74
CA PRO A 89 -8.09 -3.56 19.35
C PRO A 89 -7.17 -4.44 18.49
N GLY A 90 -7.74 -5.12 17.51
CA GLY A 90 -7.01 -6.07 16.67
C GLY A 90 -7.14 -7.51 17.15
N ALA A 91 -6.10 -8.32 16.96
CA ALA A 91 -6.09 -9.72 17.33
C ALA A 91 -5.34 -9.96 18.64
N THR A 92 -5.96 -10.68 19.57
CA THR A 92 -5.35 -11.09 20.83
C THR A 92 -5.37 -12.62 20.96
N LEU A 93 -4.23 -13.21 21.25
CA LEU A 93 -4.12 -14.62 21.60
C LEU A 93 -4.28 -14.77 23.13
N ILE A 94 -5.23 -15.58 23.55
CA ILE A 94 -5.49 -15.91 24.95
C ILE A 94 -5.02 -17.33 25.20
N THR A 95 -3.91 -17.48 25.92
CA THR A 95 -3.35 -18.76 26.32
C THR A 95 -3.75 -19.06 27.76
N THR A 96 -4.45 -20.18 27.95
CA THR A 96 -4.78 -20.73 29.25
C THR A 96 -3.91 -21.92 29.54
N THR A 97 -3.21 -21.93 30.67
CA THR A 97 -2.33 -23.01 31.10
C THR A 97 -2.82 -23.53 32.45
N ALA A 98 -3.14 -24.81 32.53
CA ALA A 98 -3.42 -25.51 33.78
C ALA A 98 -2.19 -26.33 34.19
N ARG A 99 -1.73 -26.23 35.41
CA ARG A 99 -0.57 -26.95 35.92
C ARG A 99 -0.96 -27.78 37.15
N ASP A 100 -0.48 -29.01 37.19
CA ASP A 100 -0.63 -29.91 38.33
C ASP A 100 0.53 -29.81 39.34
N ALA A 101 0.44 -30.51 40.44
CA ALA A 101 1.44 -30.54 41.51
C ALA A 101 2.76 -31.22 41.10
N ALA A 102 2.74 -32.09 40.12
CA ALA A 102 3.93 -32.72 39.54
C ALA A 102 4.65 -31.84 38.53
N GLY A 103 4.03 -30.70 38.14
CA GLY A 103 4.58 -29.75 37.17
C GLY A 103 4.20 -30.02 35.72
N SER A 104 3.40 -31.05 35.45
CA SER A 104 2.83 -31.28 34.11
C SER A 104 1.79 -30.18 33.82
N TYR A 105 1.61 -29.86 32.54
CA TYR A 105 0.69 -28.77 32.18
C TYR A 105 -0.09 -29.07 30.89
N ALA A 106 -1.34 -28.62 30.87
CA ALA A 106 -2.16 -28.52 29.68
C ALA A 106 -2.28 -27.08 29.24
N GLU A 107 -2.33 -26.84 27.94
CA GLU A 107 -2.45 -25.52 27.35
C GLU A 107 -3.54 -25.49 26.27
N ASP A 108 -4.37 -24.45 26.30
CA ASP A 108 -5.32 -24.12 25.24
C ASP A 108 -5.15 -22.65 24.86
N THR A 109 -4.86 -22.39 23.60
CA THR A 109 -4.77 -21.02 23.07
C THR A 109 -5.92 -20.76 22.13
N ARG A 110 -6.59 -19.63 22.32
CA ARG A 110 -7.71 -19.15 21.51
C ARG A 110 -7.46 -17.73 21.01
N ALA A 111 -7.94 -17.43 19.82
CA ALA A 111 -7.86 -16.11 19.26
C ALA A 111 -9.17 -15.33 19.44
N ILE A 112 -9.04 -14.06 19.78
CA ILE A 112 -10.14 -13.08 19.73
C ILE A 112 -9.72 -11.96 18.80
N GLN A 113 -10.64 -11.55 17.94
CA GLN A 113 -10.54 -10.29 17.20
C GLN A 113 -11.53 -9.28 17.79
N ALA A 114 -11.02 -8.08 18.14
CA ALA A 114 -11.80 -7.05 18.81
C ALA A 114 -11.66 -5.72 18.07
N GLY A 115 -12.78 -5.05 17.84
CA GLY A 115 -12.87 -3.77 17.14
C GLY A 115 -14.19 -3.64 16.39
N GLU A 116 -14.36 -2.53 15.69
CA GLU A 116 -15.52 -2.34 14.83
C GLU A 116 -15.45 -3.25 13.62
N LEU A 117 -16.46 -4.10 13.42
CA LEU A 117 -16.53 -4.95 12.23
C LEU A 117 -17.09 -4.11 11.07
N ARG A 118 -16.25 -3.82 10.06
CA ARG A 118 -16.61 -3.11 8.84
C ARG A 118 -16.68 -4.06 7.64
N LYS A 119 -17.56 -3.76 6.70
CA LYS A 119 -17.65 -4.53 5.46
C LYS A 119 -16.42 -4.35 4.59
N VAL A 120 -16.04 -5.38 3.86
CA VAL A 120 -14.99 -5.28 2.82
C VAL A 120 -15.41 -4.26 1.76
N GLY A 121 -14.43 -3.59 1.14
CA GLY A 121 -14.70 -2.52 0.18
C GLY A 121 -15.22 -1.22 0.81
N THR A 122 -15.25 -1.12 2.16
CA THR A 122 -15.50 0.16 2.83
C THR A 122 -14.26 1.05 2.72
N MET A 123 -14.49 2.34 2.43
CA MET A 123 -13.42 3.34 2.42
C MET A 123 -12.83 3.47 3.83
N ILE A 124 -11.53 3.45 3.94
CA ILE A 124 -10.76 3.70 5.17
C ILE A 124 -10.18 5.10 5.04
N ASP A 125 -10.55 5.97 5.96
CA ASP A 125 -10.07 7.33 5.98
C ASP A 125 -8.57 7.35 6.30
N ASP A 126 -7.84 8.23 5.60
CA ASP A 126 -6.40 8.45 5.74
C ASP A 126 -5.55 7.17 5.69
N ALA A 127 -6.06 6.13 5.01
CA ALA A 127 -5.43 4.81 4.92
C ALA A 127 -4.01 4.84 4.34
N LEU A 128 -3.74 5.81 3.48
CA LEU A 128 -2.41 6.11 2.96
C LEU A 128 -2.07 7.57 3.25
N THR A 129 -0.91 7.79 3.81
CA THR A 129 -0.39 9.14 4.09
C THR A 129 1.00 9.28 3.48
N ALA A 130 1.29 10.42 2.90
CA ALA A 130 2.60 10.68 2.30
C ALA A 130 3.06 12.09 2.63
N SER A 131 4.28 12.26 3.08
CA SER A 131 4.88 13.56 3.27
C SER A 131 6.20 13.69 2.52
N MET A 132 6.50 14.90 2.11
CA MET A 132 7.70 15.24 1.36
C MET A 132 8.32 16.51 1.89
N SER A 133 9.63 16.49 2.17
CA SER A 133 10.36 17.63 2.67
C SER A 133 10.65 18.68 1.59
N LYS A 134 10.96 19.90 2.00
CA LYS A 134 11.47 20.94 1.10
C LYS A 134 12.71 20.51 0.31
N THR A 135 13.59 19.70 0.92
CA THR A 135 14.79 19.16 0.24
C THR A 135 14.40 18.20 -0.89
N ALA A 136 13.37 17.37 -0.66
CA ALA A 136 12.83 16.48 -1.68
C ALA A 136 12.21 17.26 -2.85
N PHE A 137 11.48 18.34 -2.57
CA PHE A 137 10.97 19.25 -3.61
C PHE A 137 12.09 19.88 -4.43
N ALA A 138 13.22 20.23 -3.83
CA ALA A 138 14.36 20.75 -4.58
C ALA A 138 14.94 19.70 -5.55
N LYS A 139 14.98 18.43 -5.16
CA LYS A 139 15.41 17.34 -6.05
C LYS A 139 14.39 17.07 -7.17
N LEU A 140 13.09 17.09 -6.86
CA LEU A 140 12.02 17.04 -7.85
C LEU A 140 12.13 18.17 -8.87
N SER A 141 12.48 19.37 -8.42
CA SER A 141 12.71 20.53 -9.30
C SER A 141 13.82 20.24 -10.31
N GLY A 142 14.94 19.66 -9.88
CA GLY A 142 16.04 19.28 -10.77
C GLY A 142 15.62 18.21 -11.79
N ALA A 143 14.90 17.18 -11.36
CA ALA A 143 14.38 16.15 -12.26
C ALA A 143 13.37 16.73 -13.27
N ALA A 144 12.50 17.65 -12.83
CA ALA A 144 11.56 18.36 -13.71
C ALA A 144 12.28 19.21 -14.75
N SER A 145 13.38 19.88 -14.38
CA SER A 145 14.23 20.63 -15.32
C SER A 145 14.74 19.73 -16.44
N THR A 146 15.36 18.62 -16.09
CA THR A 146 15.90 17.63 -17.06
C THR A 146 14.77 17.06 -17.94
N MET A 147 13.59 16.79 -17.37
CA MET A 147 12.46 16.28 -18.14
C MET A 147 11.95 17.29 -19.16
N ILE A 148 11.85 18.57 -18.81
CA ILE A 148 11.43 19.65 -19.72
C ILE A 148 12.42 19.85 -20.87
N GLU A 149 13.72 19.75 -20.60
CA GLU A 149 14.75 19.86 -21.65
C GLU A 149 14.65 18.79 -22.74
N HIS A 150 14.10 17.63 -22.41
CA HIS A 150 13.95 16.50 -23.33
C HIS A 150 12.51 16.25 -23.77
N LEU A 151 11.56 17.11 -23.38
CA LEU A 151 10.14 16.93 -23.67
C LEU A 151 9.84 17.23 -25.16
N ASP A 152 9.13 16.30 -25.79
CA ASP A 152 8.46 16.60 -27.07
C ASP A 152 7.17 17.39 -26.76
N PHE A 153 7.17 18.67 -27.13
CA PHE A 153 6.03 19.55 -26.91
C PHE A 153 4.92 19.38 -27.96
N MET A 154 5.21 18.77 -29.09
CA MET A 154 4.26 18.71 -30.20
C MET A 154 2.96 17.95 -29.87
N PRO A 155 2.98 16.79 -29.17
CA PRO A 155 1.73 16.14 -28.74
C PRO A 155 0.83 17.00 -27.85
N ILE A 156 1.42 17.93 -27.08
CA ILE A 156 0.69 18.85 -26.19
C ILE A 156 0.09 20.00 -27.00
N LEU A 157 0.84 20.51 -27.96
CA LEU A 157 0.46 21.69 -28.75
C LEU A 157 -0.45 21.34 -29.95
N ALA A 158 -0.40 20.12 -30.48
CA ALA A 158 -1.18 19.71 -31.63
C ALA A 158 -2.70 19.95 -31.50
N PRO A 159 -3.36 19.65 -30.36
CA PRO A 159 -4.78 19.92 -30.18
C PRO A 159 -5.13 21.44 -30.14
N MET A 160 -4.12 22.29 -29.93
CA MET A 160 -4.29 23.74 -29.78
C MET A 160 -4.06 24.48 -31.10
N GLN A 161 -3.67 23.77 -32.16
CA GLN A 161 -3.42 24.39 -33.47
C GLN A 161 -4.74 24.82 -34.16
N PRO A 162 -4.81 25.97 -34.83
CA PRO A 162 -3.77 26.99 -34.94
C PRO A 162 -3.59 27.76 -33.62
N MET A 163 -2.33 28.04 -33.24
CA MET A 163 -1.99 28.75 -31.99
C MET A 163 -2.52 30.19 -31.97
N ALA A 164 -2.72 30.74 -33.13
CA ALA A 164 -3.34 32.04 -33.31
C ALA A 164 -4.16 32.05 -34.59
N HIS A 165 -5.28 32.75 -34.56
CA HIS A 165 -6.11 32.96 -35.74
C HIS A 165 -6.79 34.33 -35.65
N ALA A 166 -6.97 34.95 -36.79
CA ALA A 166 -7.74 36.17 -36.98
C ALA A 166 -8.41 36.14 -38.37
N GLY A 167 -9.60 36.67 -38.44
CA GLY A 167 -10.43 36.65 -39.66
C GLY A 167 -11.07 35.31 -39.95
N ASP A 168 -11.88 35.27 -41.01
CA ASP A 168 -12.58 34.09 -41.48
C ASP A 168 -12.06 33.65 -42.83
N GLU A 169 -11.63 32.40 -42.98
CA GLU A 169 -11.13 31.80 -44.22
C GLU A 169 -12.24 31.74 -45.29
N ALA A 170 -13.48 31.61 -44.86
CA ALA A 170 -14.66 31.58 -45.74
C ALA A 170 -15.34 32.98 -45.87
N GLY A 171 -14.79 34.02 -45.24
CA GLY A 171 -15.34 35.35 -45.24
C GLY A 171 -15.22 36.07 -46.59
N GLU A 172 -16.20 36.92 -46.92
CA GLU A 172 -16.25 37.71 -48.20
C GLU A 172 -15.06 38.65 -48.35
N ASP A 173 -14.49 39.12 -47.21
CA ASP A 173 -13.36 40.06 -47.20
C ASP A 173 -12.02 39.42 -47.58
N CYS A 174 -11.96 38.10 -47.71
CA CYS A 174 -10.74 37.36 -48.03
C CYS A 174 -9.53 37.79 -47.20
N LEU A 175 -9.76 38.07 -45.91
CA LEU A 175 -8.73 38.46 -44.97
C LEU A 175 -8.74 37.45 -43.77
N PHE A 176 -7.73 36.62 -43.73
CA PHE A 176 -7.49 35.77 -42.56
C PHE A 176 -6.01 35.58 -42.29
N GLY A 177 -5.69 35.19 -41.09
CA GLY A 177 -4.36 34.73 -40.70
C GLY A 177 -4.47 33.60 -39.66
N ARG A 178 -3.66 32.55 -39.83
CA ARG A 178 -3.54 31.41 -38.91
C ARG A 178 -2.07 31.08 -38.70
N MET A 179 -1.65 30.97 -37.44
CA MET A 179 -0.28 30.61 -37.08
C MET A 179 -0.25 29.19 -36.52
N TYR A 180 0.66 28.39 -37.02
CA TYR A 180 0.93 27.02 -36.60
C TYR A 180 2.36 26.92 -36.07
N VAL A 181 2.54 26.13 -35.00
CA VAL A 181 3.85 25.75 -34.46
C VAL A 181 4.24 24.40 -35.04
N ASP A 182 5.44 24.30 -35.58
CA ASP A 182 5.95 23.09 -36.23
C ASP A 182 6.88 22.31 -35.28
N ASN A 183 7.56 23.01 -34.37
CA ASN A 183 8.43 22.43 -33.36
C ASN A 183 8.66 23.43 -32.21
N VAL A 184 9.13 22.92 -31.08
CA VAL A 184 9.62 23.71 -29.95
C VAL A 184 10.95 23.14 -29.50
N SER A 185 11.96 23.99 -29.39
CA SER A 185 13.26 23.63 -28.81
C SER A 185 13.70 24.70 -27.82
N LEU A 186 14.50 24.29 -26.86
CA LEU A 186 15.06 25.15 -25.83
C LEU A 186 16.51 24.72 -25.53
N ALA A 187 17.31 25.65 -25.05
CA ALA A 187 18.72 25.37 -24.73
C ALA A 187 18.89 24.85 -23.29
N ASN A 188 18.08 25.36 -22.37
CA ASN A 188 18.13 24.99 -20.96
C ASN A 188 16.79 25.27 -20.28
N ALA A 189 16.41 24.46 -19.29
CA ALA A 189 15.28 24.69 -18.41
C ALA A 189 15.73 24.62 -16.95
N ASP A 190 15.28 25.59 -16.15
CA ASP A 190 15.47 25.62 -14.70
C ASP A 190 14.11 25.74 -14.02
N ILE A 191 13.68 24.63 -13.41
CA ILE A 191 12.41 24.54 -12.70
C ILE A 191 12.69 24.62 -11.21
N SER A 192 11.91 25.40 -10.49
CA SER A 192 11.96 25.52 -9.04
C SER A 192 10.54 25.37 -8.48
N ILE A 193 10.39 24.41 -7.56
CA ILE A 193 9.16 24.16 -6.81
C ILE A 193 9.52 24.25 -5.34
N VAL A 194 9.02 25.28 -4.66
CA VAL A 194 9.34 25.55 -3.25
C VAL A 194 8.04 25.54 -2.43
N PRO A 195 7.91 24.63 -1.45
CA PRO A 195 6.77 24.65 -0.55
C PRO A 195 6.82 25.87 0.37
N THR A 196 5.66 26.49 0.56
CA THR A 196 5.45 27.65 1.41
C THR A 196 4.07 27.58 2.06
N ASN A 197 3.82 28.41 3.07
CA ASN A 197 2.50 28.47 3.71
C ASN A 197 1.36 28.96 2.76
N ALA A 198 1.70 29.47 1.60
CA ALA A 198 0.71 29.89 0.59
C ALA A 198 0.49 28.83 -0.52
N GLY A 199 1.14 27.67 -0.43
CA GLY A 199 1.16 26.62 -1.43
C GLY A 199 2.55 26.43 -2.04
N LEU A 200 2.65 25.79 -3.19
CA LEU A 200 3.92 25.54 -3.87
C LEU A 200 4.29 26.73 -4.76
N GLN A 201 5.31 27.49 -4.38
CA GLN A 201 5.85 28.51 -5.28
C GLN A 201 6.56 27.82 -6.44
N PHE A 202 6.07 28.11 -7.63
CA PHE A 202 6.58 27.60 -8.88
C PHE A 202 7.31 28.67 -9.65
N ARG A 203 8.47 28.33 -10.21
CA ARG A 203 9.20 29.16 -11.16
C ARG A 203 9.84 28.26 -12.21
N ALA A 204 9.54 28.53 -13.47
CA ALA A 204 10.21 27.92 -14.62
C ALA A 204 10.98 29.00 -15.38
N GLN A 205 12.26 28.82 -15.57
CA GLN A 205 13.08 29.64 -16.46
C GLN A 205 13.50 28.76 -17.64
N ILE A 206 13.19 29.23 -18.83
CA ILE A 206 13.54 28.58 -20.08
C ILE A 206 14.45 29.50 -20.85
N ASP A 207 15.66 29.06 -21.14
CA ASP A 207 16.65 29.82 -21.90
C ASP A 207 16.76 29.29 -23.34
N GLY A 208 16.96 30.19 -24.29
CA GLY A 208 17.15 29.85 -25.68
C GLY A 208 15.96 29.19 -26.34
N LEU A 209 14.74 29.66 -26.04
CA LEU A 209 13.52 29.17 -26.68
C LEU A 209 13.55 29.48 -28.17
N ASP A 210 13.26 28.47 -29.00
CA ASP A 210 13.18 28.57 -30.44
C ASP A 210 11.97 27.76 -30.95
N VAL A 211 11.01 28.47 -31.54
CA VAL A 211 9.71 27.94 -31.98
C VAL A 211 9.55 28.23 -33.46
N PRO A 212 10.02 27.35 -34.34
CA PRO A 212 9.71 27.41 -35.77
C PRO A 212 8.23 27.07 -36.00
N GLY A 213 7.64 27.74 -36.95
CA GLY A 213 6.25 27.57 -37.35
C GLY A 213 5.98 28.13 -38.74
N HIS A 214 4.72 28.15 -39.13
CA HIS A 214 4.26 28.76 -40.36
C HIS A 214 2.95 29.50 -40.18
N ALA A 215 2.77 30.55 -40.98
CA ALA A 215 1.52 31.27 -41.06
C ALA A 215 0.85 30.99 -42.41
N ARG A 216 -0.44 30.63 -42.36
CA ARG A 216 -1.34 30.63 -43.55
C ARG A 216 -2.20 31.89 -43.49
N TYR A 217 -2.32 32.55 -44.61
CA TYR A 217 -3.06 33.80 -44.67
C TYR A 217 -3.67 34.04 -46.04
N ALA A 218 -4.66 34.91 -46.09
CA ALA A 218 -5.13 35.57 -47.30
C ALA A 218 -5.21 37.06 -47.07
N VAL A 219 -4.83 37.81 -48.10
CA VAL A 219 -5.02 39.27 -48.17
C VAL A 219 -5.57 39.58 -49.58
N ALA A 220 -6.73 40.26 -49.63
CA ALA A 220 -7.42 40.55 -50.88
C ALA A 220 -7.57 39.31 -51.79
N CYS A 221 -8.02 38.19 -51.21
CA CYS A 221 -8.20 36.89 -51.86
C CYS A 221 -6.91 36.23 -52.40
N VAL A 222 -5.75 36.72 -52.07
CA VAL A 222 -4.47 36.10 -52.43
C VAL A 222 -3.99 35.29 -51.26
N ASN A 223 -4.02 33.97 -51.39
CA ASN A 223 -3.55 33.01 -50.39
C ASN A 223 -2.03 32.97 -50.36
N GLY A 224 -1.47 32.88 -49.13
CA GLY A 224 -0.06 32.70 -48.90
C GLY A 224 0.22 31.79 -47.70
N SER A 225 1.42 31.21 -47.72
CA SER A 225 1.97 30.50 -46.55
C SER A 225 3.45 30.81 -46.47
N ASN A 226 3.89 31.24 -45.28
CA ASN A 226 5.30 31.58 -45.05
C ASN A 226 5.74 31.09 -43.65
N THR A 227 7.04 30.89 -43.50
CA THR A 227 7.63 30.51 -42.21
C THR A 227 7.61 31.64 -41.21
N VAL A 228 7.31 31.31 -39.99
CA VAL A 228 7.43 32.17 -38.82
C VAL A 228 8.38 31.49 -37.83
N ARG A 229 9.26 32.23 -37.23
CA ARG A 229 10.12 31.72 -36.21
C ARG A 229 10.10 32.68 -35.01
N VAL A 230 9.70 32.16 -33.86
CA VAL A 230 9.67 32.93 -32.60
C VAL A 230 10.84 32.46 -31.75
N LYS A 231 11.68 33.39 -31.34
CA LYS A 231 12.80 33.15 -30.44
C LYS A 231 12.68 34.03 -29.20
N ALA A 232 13.08 33.48 -28.07
CA ALA A 232 13.28 34.24 -26.85
C ALA A 232 14.58 33.86 -26.17
N ALA A 233 15.38 34.83 -25.79
CA ALA A 233 16.60 34.57 -25.05
C ALA A 233 16.29 33.94 -23.69
N ARG A 234 15.22 34.43 -23.04
CA ARG A 234 14.74 33.88 -21.77
C ARG A 234 13.23 34.07 -21.63
N VAL A 235 12.56 33.02 -21.13
CA VAL A 235 11.18 33.06 -20.67
C VAL A 235 11.16 32.63 -19.19
N VAL A 236 10.55 33.45 -18.34
CA VAL A 236 10.33 33.10 -16.93
C VAL A 236 8.83 33.07 -16.67
N VAL A 237 8.34 31.95 -16.20
CA VAL A 237 6.99 31.77 -15.70
C VAL A 237 7.07 31.54 -14.21
N ALA A 238 6.35 32.35 -13.43
CA ALA A 238 6.30 32.17 -11.97
C ALA A 238 4.86 32.33 -11.48
N GLY A 239 4.56 31.69 -10.36
CA GLY A 239 3.24 31.75 -9.73
C GLY A 239 3.18 30.83 -8.53
N THR A 240 1.99 30.70 -7.95
CA THR A 240 1.72 29.73 -6.88
C THR A 240 0.89 28.60 -7.44
N LEU A 241 1.43 27.40 -7.37
CA LEU A 241 0.71 26.17 -7.72
C LEU A 241 -0.15 25.77 -6.52
N VAL A 242 -1.45 25.83 -6.69
CA VAL A 242 -2.43 25.38 -5.72
C VAL A 242 -2.86 23.97 -6.12
N VAL A 243 -2.73 23.04 -5.18
CA VAL A 243 -3.16 21.65 -5.35
C VAL A 243 -4.31 21.40 -4.39
N THR A 244 -5.39 20.85 -4.88
CA THR A 244 -6.57 20.51 -4.07
C THR A 244 -7.03 19.09 -4.35
N PRO A 245 -7.58 18.39 -3.36
CA PRO A 245 -8.24 17.11 -3.57
C PRO A 245 -9.41 17.26 -4.55
N ASN A 246 -9.61 16.23 -5.38
CA ASN A 246 -10.69 16.17 -6.37
C ASN A 246 -11.42 14.81 -6.33
N GLY A 247 -11.46 14.17 -5.16
CA GLY A 247 -12.06 12.86 -4.92
C GLY A 247 -11.46 11.77 -5.83
N PRO A 248 -12.27 10.86 -6.36
CA PRO A 248 -11.78 9.76 -7.21
C PRO A 248 -11.04 10.20 -8.47
N GLN A 249 -11.15 11.46 -8.85
CA GLN A 249 -10.44 12.04 -9.99
C GLN A 249 -9.01 12.49 -9.64
N GLY A 250 -8.60 12.31 -8.39
CA GLY A 250 -7.27 12.61 -7.90
C GLY A 250 -7.10 14.02 -7.41
N PHE A 251 -6.14 14.72 -7.97
CA PHE A 251 -5.82 16.09 -7.58
C PHE A 251 -6.15 17.06 -8.71
N LYS A 252 -6.65 18.22 -8.33
CA LYS A 252 -6.77 19.37 -9.22
C LYS A 252 -5.65 20.36 -8.91
N THR A 253 -4.87 20.68 -9.93
CA THR A 253 -3.82 21.68 -9.84
C THR A 253 -4.22 22.94 -10.60
N SER A 254 -3.88 24.09 -10.06
CA SER A 254 -4.06 25.39 -10.73
C SER A 254 -2.91 26.31 -10.40
N LEU A 255 -2.43 27.05 -11.39
CA LEU A 255 -1.42 28.09 -11.21
C LEU A 255 -2.15 29.42 -10.97
N THR A 256 -1.85 30.08 -9.86
CA THR A 256 -2.46 31.35 -9.47
C THR A 256 -1.40 32.45 -9.35
N GLY A 257 -1.79 33.70 -9.62
CA GLY A 257 -0.86 34.83 -9.58
C GLY A 257 0.28 34.67 -10.59
N GLU A 258 0.00 34.06 -11.72
CA GLU A 258 0.99 33.81 -12.75
C GLU A 258 1.57 35.08 -13.32
N THR A 259 2.87 35.12 -13.47
CA THR A 259 3.62 36.16 -14.16
C THR A 259 4.49 35.50 -15.23
N VAL A 260 4.46 36.12 -16.42
CA VAL A 260 5.32 35.68 -17.52
C VAL A 260 6.22 36.83 -17.93
N THR A 261 7.51 36.62 -17.90
CA THR A 261 8.51 37.60 -18.34
C THR A 261 9.28 37.05 -19.52
N ILE A 262 9.29 37.73 -20.62
CA ILE A 262 10.00 37.35 -21.84
C ILE A 262 11.10 38.37 -22.11
N THR A 263 12.32 37.87 -22.31
CA THR A 263 13.49 38.70 -22.60
C THR A 263 14.08 38.30 -23.93
N GLY A 264 14.47 39.27 -24.75
CA GLY A 264 15.09 39.02 -26.06
C GLY A 264 14.15 38.31 -27.03
N LEU A 265 12.87 38.74 -27.05
CA LEU A 265 11.90 38.23 -28.03
C LEU A 265 12.31 38.71 -29.42
N ASP A 266 12.45 37.78 -30.36
CA ASP A 266 12.73 38.01 -31.78
C ASP A 266 11.73 37.20 -32.63
N ILE A 267 10.98 37.89 -33.47
CA ILE A 267 9.97 37.29 -34.34
C ILE A 267 10.41 37.49 -35.80
N GLN A 268 10.74 36.41 -36.43
CA GLN A 268 11.14 36.35 -37.82
C GLN A 268 9.96 35.89 -38.67
N ALA A 269 9.42 36.81 -39.49
CA ALA A 269 8.23 36.57 -40.30
C ALA A 269 8.47 37.01 -41.76
N SER A 270 9.53 36.52 -42.34
CA SER A 270 9.94 36.91 -43.70
C SER A 270 8.90 36.51 -44.77
N GLY A 271 8.55 37.47 -45.64
CA GLY A 271 7.61 37.28 -46.75
C GLY A 271 6.13 37.30 -46.33
N ILE A 272 5.81 37.56 -45.09
CA ILE A 272 4.43 37.79 -44.65
C ILE A 272 4.11 39.27 -44.83
N PRO A 273 2.99 39.62 -45.48
CA PRO A 273 2.58 41.01 -45.62
C PRO A 273 2.41 41.71 -44.27
N GLY A 274 2.89 42.95 -44.16
CA GLY A 274 2.81 43.69 -42.89
C GLY A 274 1.38 43.77 -42.32
N ALA A 275 0.38 43.93 -43.19
CA ALA A 275 -1.03 43.90 -42.77
C ALA A 275 -1.44 42.61 -42.05
N VAL A 276 -0.84 41.45 -42.41
CA VAL A 276 -1.09 40.18 -41.72
C VAL A 276 -0.37 40.12 -40.38
N ILE A 277 0.86 40.64 -40.31
CA ILE A 277 1.62 40.74 -39.08
C ILE A 277 0.87 41.60 -38.05
N ASP A 278 0.40 42.76 -38.47
CA ASP A 278 -0.37 43.70 -37.63
C ASP A 278 -1.73 43.10 -37.24
N PHE A 279 -2.39 42.43 -38.17
CA PHE A 279 -3.69 41.77 -37.96
C PHE A 279 -3.61 40.61 -37.01
N LEU A 280 -2.57 39.80 -37.12
CA LEU A 280 -2.29 38.72 -36.15
C LEU A 280 -1.71 39.24 -34.83
N SER A 281 -1.27 40.50 -34.77
CA SER A 281 -0.58 41.03 -33.59
C SER A 281 0.49 40.09 -33.04
N LEU A 282 1.38 39.62 -33.89
CA LEU A 282 2.33 38.54 -33.60
C LEU A 282 3.19 38.78 -32.35
N ASP A 283 3.48 40.07 -32.07
CA ASP A 283 4.17 40.51 -30.87
C ASP A 283 3.38 40.20 -29.57
N LYS A 284 2.06 40.40 -29.60
CA LYS A 284 1.17 40.10 -28.49
C LYS A 284 0.86 38.62 -28.41
N ILE A 285 0.74 37.94 -29.56
CA ILE A 285 0.46 36.51 -29.63
C ILE A 285 1.63 35.68 -29.08
N ALA A 286 2.88 36.01 -29.41
CA ALA A 286 4.02 35.31 -28.85
C ALA A 286 4.01 35.32 -27.32
N GLY A 287 3.75 36.50 -26.72
CA GLY A 287 3.55 36.63 -25.28
C GLY A 287 2.34 35.85 -24.77
N TYR A 288 1.21 35.94 -25.47
CA TYR A 288 -0.01 35.23 -25.11
C TYR A 288 0.14 33.69 -25.22
N VAL A 289 0.71 33.20 -26.32
CA VAL A 289 0.95 31.73 -26.53
C VAL A 289 1.85 31.20 -25.44
N ILE A 290 2.96 31.89 -25.14
CA ILE A 290 3.88 31.45 -24.07
C ILE A 290 3.17 31.49 -22.70
N SER A 291 2.40 32.55 -22.43
CA SER A 291 1.68 32.68 -21.16
C SER A 291 0.56 31.65 -20.98
N LYS A 292 -0.03 31.18 -22.05
CA LYS A 292 -1.07 30.16 -22.02
C LYS A 292 -0.52 28.73 -22.11
N ALA A 293 0.49 28.51 -22.96
CA ALA A 293 1.08 27.19 -23.14
C ALA A 293 1.80 26.69 -21.89
N ALA A 294 2.45 27.57 -21.14
CA ALA A 294 3.18 27.16 -19.94
C ALA A 294 2.26 26.60 -18.83
N PRO A 295 1.14 27.26 -18.43
CA PRO A 295 0.19 26.66 -17.49
C PRO A 295 -0.46 25.37 -18.03
N LEU A 296 -0.83 25.35 -19.32
CA LEU A 296 -1.47 24.20 -19.96
C LEU A 296 -0.54 22.99 -20.08
N ALA A 297 0.77 23.17 -20.17
CA ALA A 297 1.74 22.10 -20.10
C ALA A 297 1.96 21.60 -18.66
N MET A 298 1.89 22.51 -17.69
CA MET A 298 2.12 22.20 -16.27
C MET A 298 1.00 21.36 -15.65
N GLU A 299 -0.26 21.71 -15.90
CA GLU A 299 -1.40 20.98 -15.33
C GLU A 299 -1.39 19.48 -15.70
N PRO A 300 -1.25 19.08 -16.98
CA PRO A 300 -1.16 17.67 -17.34
C PRO A 300 0.06 16.96 -16.74
N MET A 301 1.19 17.65 -16.64
CA MET A 301 2.41 17.07 -16.04
C MET A 301 2.23 16.80 -14.55
N MET A 302 1.70 17.78 -13.81
CA MET A 302 1.42 17.63 -12.37
C MET A 302 0.30 16.60 -12.14
N ASN A 303 -0.77 16.66 -12.93
CA ASN A 303 -1.85 15.67 -12.84
C ASN A 303 -1.36 14.27 -13.20
N LYS A 304 -0.42 14.12 -14.13
CA LYS A 304 0.21 12.83 -14.44
C LYS A 304 1.14 12.36 -13.31
N ALA A 305 1.89 13.26 -12.70
CA ALA A 305 2.76 12.95 -11.57
C ALA A 305 1.96 12.55 -10.32
N LEU A 306 0.85 13.23 -10.06
CA LEU A 306 -0.04 12.97 -8.93
C LEU A 306 -1.13 11.93 -9.25
N GLY A 307 -1.53 11.79 -10.51
CA GLY A 307 -2.60 10.90 -10.96
C GLY A 307 -2.29 9.41 -10.78
N GLY A 308 -1.01 9.06 -10.65
CA GLY A 308 -0.59 7.71 -10.26
C GLY A 308 -0.87 7.37 -8.79
N LEU A 309 -1.21 8.39 -7.97
CA LEU A 309 -1.51 8.22 -6.55
C LEU A 309 -3.02 8.11 -6.28
N ALA A 310 -3.88 8.31 -7.26
CA ALA A 310 -5.32 8.37 -7.06
C ALA A 310 -6.11 7.62 -8.14
N GLY A 311 -7.38 7.37 -7.85
CA GLY A 311 -8.33 6.73 -8.76
C GLY A 311 -8.34 5.20 -8.68
N PRO A 312 -9.14 4.55 -9.51
CA PRO A 312 -9.26 3.10 -9.51
C PRO A 312 -8.01 2.45 -10.09
N GLN A 313 -7.44 1.52 -9.35
CA GLN A 313 -6.30 0.70 -9.75
C GLN A 313 -6.66 -0.77 -9.64
N SER A 314 -6.03 -1.61 -10.44
CA SER A 314 -6.21 -3.06 -10.37
C SER A 314 -4.86 -3.74 -10.35
N VAL A 315 -4.66 -4.62 -9.39
CA VAL A 315 -3.42 -5.38 -9.21
C VAL A 315 -3.77 -6.86 -9.12
N ASP A 316 -3.04 -7.72 -9.81
CA ASP A 316 -3.20 -9.15 -9.66
C ASP A 316 -2.42 -9.65 -8.44
N VAL A 317 -3.15 -10.20 -7.47
CA VAL A 317 -2.59 -10.82 -6.27
C VAL A 317 -2.94 -12.30 -6.29
N MET A 318 -1.94 -13.16 -6.45
CA MET A 318 -2.08 -14.62 -6.46
C MET A 318 -3.18 -15.14 -7.42
N GLY A 319 -3.32 -14.51 -8.59
CA GLY A 319 -4.32 -14.88 -9.61
C GLY A 319 -5.74 -14.37 -9.34
N LYS A 320 -5.89 -13.44 -8.41
CA LYS A 320 -7.13 -12.70 -8.16
C LYS A 320 -6.91 -11.22 -8.45
N THR A 321 -7.91 -10.57 -9.01
CA THR A 321 -7.85 -9.13 -9.27
C THR A 321 -8.28 -8.37 -8.01
N LEU A 322 -7.32 -7.69 -7.38
CA LEU A 322 -7.54 -6.72 -6.33
C LEU A 322 -7.86 -5.38 -6.98
N GLN A 323 -9.03 -4.86 -6.70
CA GLN A 323 -9.43 -3.50 -7.08
C GLN A 323 -9.13 -2.56 -5.91
N MET A 324 -8.43 -1.49 -6.17
CA MET A 324 -8.13 -0.46 -5.20
C MET A 324 -8.67 0.88 -5.71
N GLU A 325 -9.34 1.63 -4.85
CA GLU A 325 -9.78 3.00 -5.14
C GLU A 325 -9.13 3.91 -4.10
N VAL A 326 -8.46 4.95 -4.60
CA VAL A 326 -7.71 5.90 -3.78
C VAL A 326 -8.26 7.29 -4.03
N ASP A 327 -8.77 7.93 -2.97
CA ASP A 327 -9.36 9.25 -3.00
C ASP A 327 -8.55 10.21 -2.14
N PRO A 328 -7.92 11.24 -2.70
CA PRO A 328 -7.30 12.29 -1.90
C PRO A 328 -8.30 12.94 -0.94
N SER A 329 -7.96 12.96 0.35
CA SER A 329 -8.76 13.60 1.41
C SER A 329 -8.26 14.99 1.76
N ALA A 330 -6.95 15.14 1.93
CA ALA A 330 -6.34 16.43 2.22
C ALA A 330 -4.96 16.59 1.61
N ILE A 331 -4.53 17.82 1.46
CA ILE A 331 -3.16 18.20 1.17
C ILE A 331 -2.82 19.46 1.98
N ASP A 332 -1.83 19.33 2.83
CA ASP A 332 -1.31 20.43 3.65
C ASP A 332 0.10 20.78 3.18
N ILE A 333 0.30 22.06 2.86
CA ILE A 333 1.59 22.55 2.37
C ILE A 333 2.04 23.69 3.26
N ASP A 334 3.26 23.60 3.76
CA ASP A 334 3.91 24.63 4.55
C ASP A 334 5.36 24.88 4.11
N ALA A 335 6.09 25.72 4.84
CA ALA A 335 7.49 26.04 4.50
C ALA A 335 8.46 24.87 4.68
N THR A 336 8.05 23.79 5.31
CA THR A 336 8.88 22.58 5.57
C THR A 336 8.66 21.52 4.50
N GLY A 337 7.47 21.47 3.88
CA GLY A 337 7.14 20.48 2.87
C GLY A 337 5.66 20.38 2.54
N ALA A 338 5.23 19.17 2.21
CA ALA A 338 3.84 18.84 1.96
C ALA A 338 3.47 17.52 2.63
N LEU A 339 2.23 17.42 3.14
CA LEU A 339 1.57 16.23 3.63
C LEU A 339 0.33 15.97 2.78
N ILE A 340 0.18 14.76 2.30
CA ILE A 340 -0.97 14.30 1.52
C ILE A 340 -1.61 13.14 2.29
N THR A 341 -2.93 13.17 2.46
CA THR A 341 -3.71 12.08 3.02
C THR A 341 -4.68 11.55 1.97
N LEU A 342 -4.82 10.22 1.94
CA LEU A 342 -5.58 9.50 0.93
C LEU A 342 -6.50 8.50 1.62
N ASN A 343 -7.79 8.63 1.39
CA ASN A 343 -8.75 7.60 1.73
C ASN A 343 -8.61 6.45 0.73
N THR A 344 -8.67 5.23 1.21
CA THR A 344 -8.45 4.07 0.33
C THR A 344 -9.40 2.95 0.69
N LYS A 345 -9.90 2.25 -0.31
CA LYS A 345 -10.57 0.97 -0.15
C LYS A 345 -9.96 -0.07 -1.07
N MET A 346 -10.02 -1.31 -0.63
CA MET A 346 -9.62 -2.47 -1.43
C MET A 346 -10.81 -3.42 -1.56
N LEU A 347 -10.89 -4.12 -2.69
CA LEU A 347 -11.89 -5.16 -2.93
C LEU A 347 -11.35 -6.21 -3.88
N ILE A 348 -11.35 -7.46 -3.45
CA ILE A 348 -11.13 -8.61 -4.34
C ILE A 348 -12.51 -9.00 -4.90
N LYS A 349 -12.66 -9.00 -6.22
CA LYS A 349 -13.93 -9.36 -6.86
C LYS A 349 -14.38 -10.76 -6.44
N GLY A 350 -15.62 -10.86 -5.94
CA GLY A 350 -16.24 -12.10 -5.47
C GLY A 350 -16.18 -12.30 -3.96
N THR A 351 -15.67 -11.33 -3.19
CA THR A 351 -15.62 -11.37 -1.71
C THR A 351 -16.67 -10.51 -1.04
N GLU A 352 -17.61 -9.97 -1.78
CA GLU A 352 -18.65 -9.03 -1.30
C GLU A 352 -19.53 -9.63 -0.19
N THR A 353 -19.54 -10.95 -0.05
CA THR A 353 -20.25 -11.70 1.01
C THR A 353 -19.42 -11.94 2.26
N SER A 354 -18.17 -11.48 2.30
CA SER A 354 -17.30 -11.58 3.47
C SER A 354 -17.97 -10.97 4.71
N PRO A 355 -17.80 -11.56 5.90
CA PRO A 355 -18.31 -10.97 7.13
C PRO A 355 -17.71 -9.59 7.43
N GLY A 356 -16.54 -9.28 6.85
CA GLY A 356 -15.86 -8.01 7.02
C GLY A 356 -14.47 -8.14 7.62
N PHE A 357 -13.92 -7.00 8.02
CA PHE A 357 -12.63 -6.89 8.70
C PHE A 357 -12.78 -6.07 9.99
N ILE A 358 -11.85 -6.25 10.91
CA ILE A 358 -11.78 -5.44 12.14
C ILE A 358 -11.08 -4.14 11.83
N PHE A 359 -11.77 -3.04 12.12
CA PHE A 359 -11.24 -1.68 12.06
C PHE A 359 -10.71 -1.28 13.44
N THR A 360 -9.49 -0.72 13.49
CA THR A 360 -8.76 -0.44 14.72
C THR A 360 -8.75 1.03 15.12
N ASP A 361 -9.21 1.93 14.25
CA ASP A 361 -9.32 3.38 14.47
C ASP A 361 -7.98 4.02 14.88
N ASN A 362 -7.04 4.03 13.96
CA ASN A 362 -5.69 4.51 14.19
C ASN A 362 -5.63 6.05 14.18
N ALA A 363 -4.81 6.63 15.05
CA ALA A 363 -4.48 8.05 15.00
C ALA A 363 -3.52 8.35 13.84
N MET A 364 -3.49 9.61 13.38
CA MET A 364 -2.54 10.03 12.35
C MET A 364 -1.09 9.82 12.83
N PRO A 365 -0.24 9.09 12.09
CA PRO A 365 1.13 8.83 12.49
C PRO A 365 2.02 10.07 12.35
N ASN A 366 3.20 10.03 12.97
CA ASN A 366 4.20 11.08 12.78
C ASN A 366 4.77 11.05 11.37
N MET A 367 4.31 11.99 10.54
CA MET A 367 4.66 12.11 9.13
C MET A 367 5.84 13.05 8.86
N GLU A 368 6.70 13.35 9.85
CA GLU A 368 7.90 14.14 9.60
C GLU A 368 8.86 13.43 8.62
N PRO A 369 9.10 14.02 7.43
CA PRO A 369 9.86 13.35 6.37
C PRO A 369 11.38 13.50 6.51
N GLY A 370 11.89 14.21 7.52
CA GLY A 370 13.31 14.55 7.62
C GLY A 370 13.77 15.37 6.41
N ASN A 371 14.77 14.89 5.67
CA ASN A 371 15.26 15.52 4.43
C ASN A 371 14.71 14.87 3.15
N GLY A 372 13.83 13.89 3.27
CA GLY A 372 13.32 13.10 2.16
C GLY A 372 11.80 13.03 2.14
N PHE A 373 11.29 11.81 2.31
CA PHE A 373 9.87 11.50 2.34
C PHE A 373 9.52 10.61 3.53
N ALA A 374 8.24 10.60 3.90
CA ALA A 374 7.63 9.57 4.73
C ALA A 374 6.34 9.08 4.05
N LEU A 375 6.10 7.78 4.14
CA LEU A 375 4.88 7.11 3.68
C LEU A 375 4.32 6.31 4.85
N GLY A 376 3.04 6.47 5.15
CA GLY A 376 2.29 5.70 6.12
C GLY A 376 1.21 4.87 5.44
N ILE A 377 1.11 3.61 5.81
CA ILE A 377 0.08 2.67 5.35
C ILE A 377 -0.64 2.16 6.59
N ALA A 378 -1.94 2.45 6.72
CA ALA A 378 -2.74 1.97 7.84
C ALA A 378 -2.82 0.43 7.84
N ASP A 379 -2.67 -0.19 9.01
CA ASP A 379 -2.80 -1.64 9.15
C ASP A 379 -4.23 -2.10 8.81
N ASP A 380 -5.24 -1.26 9.01
CA ASP A 380 -6.61 -1.52 8.61
C ASP A 380 -6.77 -1.80 7.11
N LEU A 381 -6.00 -1.12 6.27
CA LEU A 381 -6.01 -1.38 4.83
C LEU A 381 -5.47 -2.78 4.50
N VAL A 382 -4.43 -3.19 5.21
CA VAL A 382 -3.86 -4.52 5.07
C VAL A 382 -4.80 -5.57 5.67
N ASN A 383 -5.44 -5.27 6.80
CA ASN A 383 -6.42 -6.15 7.45
C ASN A 383 -7.66 -6.36 6.57
N GLN A 384 -8.14 -5.32 5.87
CA GLN A 384 -9.19 -5.44 4.86
C GLN A 384 -8.78 -6.42 3.76
N MET A 385 -7.58 -6.28 3.19
CA MET A 385 -7.07 -7.19 2.16
C MET A 385 -6.96 -8.63 2.67
N MET A 386 -6.46 -8.83 3.90
CA MET A 386 -6.34 -10.16 4.50
C MET A 386 -7.69 -10.84 4.72
N ALA A 387 -8.71 -10.08 5.13
CA ALA A 387 -10.07 -10.59 5.27
C ALA A 387 -10.64 -11.08 3.93
N GLU A 388 -10.41 -10.34 2.86
CA GLU A 388 -10.84 -10.73 1.52
C GLU A 388 -10.06 -11.94 0.97
N MET A 389 -8.74 -12.00 1.20
CA MET A 389 -7.92 -13.14 0.80
C MET A 389 -8.36 -14.43 1.50
N LYS A 390 -8.77 -14.36 2.77
CA LYS A 390 -9.35 -15.50 3.49
C LYS A 390 -10.60 -16.01 2.76
N GLU A 391 -11.53 -15.13 2.39
CA GLU A 391 -12.79 -15.53 1.72
C GLU A 391 -12.57 -16.17 0.35
N THR A 392 -11.50 -15.81 -0.35
CA THR A 392 -11.15 -16.48 -1.62
C THR A 392 -10.56 -17.87 -1.44
N GLY A 393 -10.26 -18.28 -0.21
CA GLY A 393 -9.57 -19.54 0.10
C GLY A 393 -8.08 -19.54 -0.26
N LEU A 394 -7.51 -18.42 -0.69
CA LEU A 394 -6.09 -18.31 -1.03
C LEU A 394 -5.15 -18.59 0.16
N MET A 395 -5.68 -18.49 1.37
CA MET A 395 -4.94 -18.73 2.61
C MET A 395 -5.12 -20.14 3.17
N ASN A 396 -5.92 -20.98 2.54
CA ASN A 396 -6.04 -22.37 2.94
C ASN A 396 -4.79 -23.14 2.45
N LEU A 397 -4.21 -23.90 3.35
CA LEU A 397 -2.97 -24.66 3.08
C LEU A 397 -3.29 -26.15 3.06
N ALA A 398 -2.83 -26.84 2.03
CA ALA A 398 -2.80 -28.31 1.97
C ALA A 398 -1.34 -28.74 2.02
N MET A 399 -0.97 -29.51 3.03
CA MET A 399 0.39 -29.95 3.25
C MET A 399 0.43 -31.48 3.21
N PRO A 400 0.90 -32.09 2.10
CA PRO A 400 1.13 -33.51 2.06
C PRO A 400 2.30 -33.87 2.99
N ALA A 401 2.09 -34.79 3.89
CA ALA A 401 3.15 -35.33 4.75
C ALA A 401 3.71 -36.61 4.15
N THR A 402 5.02 -36.70 4.03
CA THR A 402 5.70 -37.91 3.57
C THR A 402 6.36 -38.60 4.75
N GLY A 403 5.83 -39.78 5.16
CA GLY A 403 6.49 -40.68 6.11
C GLY A 403 6.14 -40.47 7.59
N GLY A 404 5.03 -39.82 7.91
CA GLY A 404 4.53 -39.62 9.28
C GLY A 404 3.29 -40.45 9.62
N THR A 405 2.65 -40.11 10.73
CA THR A 405 1.40 -40.72 11.23
C THR A 405 0.18 -40.33 10.38
N PHE A 406 0.31 -39.35 9.48
CA PHE A 406 -0.72 -38.88 8.55
C PHE A 406 -0.13 -38.58 7.19
N ASP A 407 -0.95 -38.71 6.16
CA ASP A 407 -0.56 -38.49 4.76
C ASP A 407 -0.85 -37.08 4.29
N ASN A 408 -1.77 -36.34 4.96
CA ASN A 408 -2.10 -35.00 4.58
C ASN A 408 -2.58 -34.16 5.79
N THR A 409 -2.30 -32.84 5.74
CA THR A 409 -2.80 -31.86 6.70
C THR A 409 -3.43 -30.71 5.93
N ASN A 410 -4.72 -30.49 6.13
CA ASN A 410 -5.43 -29.33 5.57
C ASN A 410 -5.64 -28.28 6.67
N ILE A 411 -5.12 -27.07 6.44
CA ILE A 411 -5.28 -25.94 7.35
C ILE A 411 -6.23 -24.93 6.73
N ALA A 412 -7.33 -24.64 7.43
CA ALA A 412 -8.30 -23.61 7.04
C ALA A 412 -8.29 -22.44 8.02
N MET A 413 -8.40 -21.22 7.51
CA MET A 413 -8.48 -20.02 8.32
C MET A 413 -9.90 -19.83 8.87
N SER A 414 -10.06 -19.85 10.19
CA SER A 414 -11.35 -19.51 10.84
C SER A 414 -11.52 -18.01 10.98
N LEU A 415 -10.46 -17.31 11.36
CA LEU A 415 -10.40 -15.84 11.42
C LEU A 415 -9.52 -15.31 10.27
N PRO A 416 -9.77 -14.09 9.77
CA PRO A 416 -8.81 -13.43 8.89
C PRO A 416 -7.48 -13.22 9.63
N PRO A 417 -6.33 -13.38 8.97
CA PRO A 417 -5.07 -12.90 9.54
C PRO A 417 -5.14 -11.42 9.84
N MET A 418 -4.49 -11.00 10.91
CA MET A 418 -4.40 -9.58 11.25
C MET A 418 -2.95 -9.13 11.35
N ILE A 419 -2.65 -8.01 10.73
CA ILE A 419 -1.42 -7.28 10.96
C ILE A 419 -1.68 -6.28 12.06
N SER A 420 -0.78 -6.23 13.02
CA SER A 420 -0.76 -5.20 14.04
C SER A 420 0.53 -4.40 13.91
N ALA A 421 0.39 -3.10 13.73
CA ALA A 421 1.48 -2.13 13.80
C ALA A 421 1.57 -1.52 15.22
N ASP A 422 1.05 -2.22 16.23
CA ASP A 422 1.05 -1.76 17.62
C ASP A 422 2.47 -1.67 18.17
N PRO A 423 2.87 -0.50 18.66
CA PRO A 423 4.22 -0.22 19.11
C PRO A 423 4.59 -0.81 20.49
N ALA A 424 3.77 -1.64 21.11
CA ALA A 424 4.09 -2.17 22.46
C ALA A 424 5.50 -2.81 22.51
N ASP A 425 6.02 -3.33 21.39
CA ASP A 425 7.40 -3.79 21.23
C ASP A 425 8.08 -3.24 19.96
N GLY A 426 7.45 -2.29 19.27
CA GLY A 426 7.97 -1.65 18.04
C GLY A 426 8.05 -2.56 16.82
N LYS A 427 7.37 -3.71 16.84
CA LYS A 427 7.44 -4.72 15.79
C LYS A 427 6.10 -4.92 15.11
N LEU A 428 6.14 -5.05 13.80
CA LEU A 428 5.00 -5.53 13.04
C LEU A 428 4.83 -7.03 13.25
N LYS A 429 3.60 -7.46 13.49
CA LYS A 429 3.25 -8.88 13.66
C LYS A 429 2.05 -9.24 12.82
N VAL A 430 2.11 -10.41 12.20
CA VAL A 430 0.95 -11.08 11.61
C VAL A 430 0.44 -12.10 12.63
N ILE A 431 -0.80 -11.97 13.04
CA ILE A 431 -1.49 -12.91 13.93
C ILE A 431 -2.40 -13.79 13.08
N LEU A 432 -2.16 -15.10 13.14
CA LEU A 432 -2.99 -16.13 12.54
C LEU A 432 -3.78 -16.81 13.66
N GLY A 433 -5.06 -16.47 13.76
CA GLY A 433 -5.90 -16.90 14.88
C GLY A 433 -6.78 -18.10 14.55
N ASP A 434 -6.82 -19.08 15.44
CA ASP A 434 -7.68 -20.27 15.40
C ASP A 434 -7.78 -20.93 14.00
N MET A 435 -6.63 -21.11 13.33
CA MET A 435 -6.59 -21.94 12.12
C MET A 435 -6.96 -23.36 12.50
N ILE A 436 -7.80 -24.02 11.72
CA ILE A 436 -8.19 -25.41 11.95
C ILE A 436 -7.41 -26.33 11.02
N ALA A 437 -6.51 -27.13 11.62
CA ALA A 437 -5.82 -28.21 10.95
C ALA A 437 -6.67 -29.49 11.03
N THR A 438 -6.87 -30.13 9.90
CA THR A 438 -7.46 -31.47 9.81
C THR A 438 -6.38 -32.41 9.27
N TYR A 439 -6.01 -33.39 10.08
CA TYR A 439 -5.05 -34.42 9.75
C TYR A 439 -5.77 -35.61 9.17
N THR A 440 -5.29 -36.15 8.06
CA THR A 440 -5.88 -37.29 7.39
C THR A 440 -4.87 -38.42 7.23
N ASP A 441 -5.34 -39.64 7.36
CA ASP A 441 -4.60 -40.84 7.01
C ASP A 441 -5.42 -41.67 6.01
N HIS A 442 -4.84 -42.00 4.85
CA HIS A 442 -5.51 -42.65 3.74
C HIS A 442 -6.86 -42.00 3.35
N GLY A 443 -6.88 -40.66 3.40
CA GLY A 443 -8.06 -39.85 3.08
C GLY A 443 -9.12 -39.80 4.17
N THR A 444 -8.89 -40.40 5.35
CA THR A 444 -9.80 -40.39 6.49
C THR A 444 -9.30 -39.40 7.54
N PRO A 445 -10.12 -38.46 8.04
CA PRO A 445 -9.75 -37.58 9.14
C PRO A 445 -9.40 -38.40 10.40
N VAL A 446 -8.21 -38.18 10.96
CA VAL A 446 -7.74 -38.90 12.18
C VAL A 446 -7.58 -37.95 13.38
N ALA A 447 -7.37 -36.66 13.14
CA ALA A 447 -7.32 -35.64 14.20
C ALA A 447 -7.67 -34.25 13.69
N LYS A 448 -8.05 -33.39 14.64
CA LYS A 448 -8.21 -31.94 14.43
C LYS A 448 -7.46 -31.18 15.51
N ALA A 449 -6.83 -30.10 15.10
CA ALA A 449 -6.18 -29.18 16.01
C ALA A 449 -6.48 -27.73 15.64
N ALA A 450 -6.53 -26.87 16.65
CA ALA A 450 -6.53 -25.43 16.47
C ALA A 450 -5.09 -24.93 16.55
N ILE A 451 -4.71 -24.10 15.58
CA ILE A 451 -3.37 -23.53 15.48
C ILE A 451 -3.49 -22.01 15.61
N ASN A 452 -2.72 -21.45 16.51
CA ASN A 452 -2.57 -20.01 16.70
C ASN A 452 -1.11 -19.65 16.49
N ALA A 453 -0.81 -18.69 15.61
CA ALA A 453 0.57 -18.32 15.33
C ALA A 453 0.73 -16.79 15.32
N ALA A 454 1.89 -16.35 15.79
CA ALA A 454 2.37 -14.98 15.64
C ALA A 454 3.67 -15.00 14.84
N ILE A 455 3.78 -14.14 13.84
CA ILE A 455 4.93 -14.06 12.94
C ILE A 455 5.40 -12.61 12.94
N GLU A 456 6.66 -12.38 13.32
CA GLU A 456 7.26 -11.05 13.15
C GLU A 456 7.38 -10.73 11.66
N LEU A 457 6.92 -9.55 11.28
CA LEU A 457 7.05 -9.02 9.93
C LEU A 457 8.09 -7.89 9.94
N LYS A 458 9.11 -8.02 9.12
CA LYS A 458 10.07 -6.96 8.86
C LYS A 458 9.92 -6.52 7.42
N VAL A 459 9.80 -5.23 7.23
CA VAL A 459 9.90 -4.63 5.90
C VAL A 459 11.33 -4.13 5.76
N VAL A 460 12.03 -4.52 4.72
CA VAL A 460 13.42 -4.17 4.48
C VAL A 460 13.55 -3.54 3.10
N PRO A 461 14.57 -2.71 2.85
CA PRO A 461 14.86 -2.26 1.49
C PRO A 461 15.10 -3.46 0.56
N ALA A 462 14.52 -3.43 -0.64
CA ALA A 462 14.76 -4.47 -1.63
C ALA A 462 16.25 -4.51 -2.03
N ALA A 463 16.77 -5.71 -2.31
CA ALA A 463 18.19 -5.92 -2.62
C ALA A 463 18.69 -5.13 -3.84
N ASN A 464 17.79 -4.77 -4.76
CA ASN A 464 18.08 -3.91 -5.92
C ASN A 464 18.15 -2.42 -5.59
N GLY A 465 17.90 -2.02 -4.34
CA GLY A 465 17.84 -0.63 -3.89
C GLY A 465 16.59 0.14 -4.32
N TYR A 466 15.65 -0.50 -5.04
CA TYR A 466 14.44 0.13 -5.58
C TYR A 466 13.20 -0.60 -5.08
N GLY A 467 12.63 -0.17 -3.98
CA GLY A 467 11.44 -0.77 -3.41
C GLY A 467 11.66 -1.36 -2.03
N VAL A 468 10.70 -2.14 -1.58
CA VAL A 468 10.72 -2.84 -0.29
C VAL A 468 10.56 -4.33 -0.49
N ALA A 469 11.11 -5.10 0.43
CA ALA A 469 10.91 -6.53 0.56
C ALA A 469 10.33 -6.84 1.94
N LEU A 470 9.52 -7.88 2.03
CA LEU A 470 8.99 -8.37 3.28
C LEU A 470 9.83 -9.56 3.75
N GLU A 471 10.39 -9.46 4.95
CA GLU A 471 11.03 -10.57 5.64
C GLU A 471 10.11 -11.03 6.77
N LEU A 472 9.71 -12.29 6.71
CA LEU A 472 8.93 -12.93 7.77
C LEU A 472 9.89 -13.62 8.74
N GLY A 473 9.74 -13.30 10.02
CA GLY A 473 10.50 -13.92 11.10
C GLY A 473 10.09 -15.38 11.36
N LYS A 474 10.71 -15.99 12.36
CA LYS A 474 10.33 -17.33 12.81
C LYS A 474 8.89 -17.29 13.38
N PRO A 475 7.95 -18.10 12.91
CA PRO A 475 6.63 -18.21 13.53
C PRO A 475 6.76 -18.76 14.95
N THR A 476 5.93 -18.25 15.85
CA THR A 476 5.66 -18.88 17.14
C THR A 476 4.27 -19.48 17.06
N ALA A 477 4.16 -20.80 17.05
CA ALA A 477 2.89 -21.49 16.96
C ALA A 477 2.49 -22.09 18.30
N LYS A 478 1.18 -22.01 18.61
CA LYS A 478 0.50 -22.71 19.69
C LYS A 478 -0.54 -23.61 19.07
N VAL A 479 -0.49 -24.88 19.42
CA VAL A 479 -1.40 -25.90 18.88
C VAL A 479 -2.21 -26.49 20.03
N THR A 480 -3.51 -26.63 19.83
CA THR A 480 -4.40 -27.29 20.76
C THR A 480 -5.11 -28.43 20.04
N VAL A 481 -4.90 -29.67 20.46
CA VAL A 481 -5.66 -30.80 19.93
C VAL A 481 -7.13 -30.63 20.30
N MET A 482 -8.00 -30.63 19.31
CA MET A 482 -9.45 -30.52 19.48
C MET A 482 -10.13 -31.86 19.49
N ASP A 483 -9.63 -32.78 18.67
CA ASP A 483 -10.20 -34.10 18.49
C ASP A 483 -9.09 -35.03 17.97
N ASP A 484 -8.78 -36.08 18.73
CA ASP A 484 -7.87 -37.13 18.32
C ASP A 484 -8.67 -38.43 18.13
N ILE A 485 -9.20 -38.59 16.94
CA ILE A 485 -10.11 -39.70 16.59
C ILE A 485 -9.40 -41.02 16.83
N ALA A 486 -9.90 -41.81 17.76
CA ALA A 486 -9.38 -43.12 18.16
C ALA A 486 -7.94 -43.10 18.72
N ASN A 487 -7.48 -41.98 19.32
CA ASN A 487 -6.10 -41.80 19.77
C ASN A 487 -5.06 -42.14 18.67
N ALA A 488 -5.39 -41.81 17.43
CA ALA A 488 -4.64 -42.20 16.26
C ALA A 488 -3.24 -41.57 16.20
N THR A 489 -3.13 -40.34 16.65
CA THR A 489 -1.88 -39.58 16.51
C THR A 489 -0.90 -39.83 17.64
N ARG A 490 -1.37 -40.02 18.86
CA ARG A 490 -0.58 -40.10 20.10
C ARG A 490 0.40 -38.92 20.30
N LEU A 491 0.14 -37.81 19.60
CA LEU A 491 0.98 -36.64 19.64
C LEU A 491 0.48 -35.66 20.69
N THR A 492 1.40 -35.03 21.38
CA THR A 492 1.10 -33.96 22.32
C THR A 492 0.88 -32.62 21.58
N ASN A 493 0.29 -31.63 22.24
CA ASN A 493 0.23 -30.26 21.70
C ASN A 493 1.62 -29.72 21.36
N GLU A 494 2.64 -30.10 22.14
CA GLU A 494 4.03 -29.66 21.93
C GLU A 494 4.64 -30.29 20.67
N ASP A 495 4.43 -31.58 20.45
CA ASP A 495 4.89 -32.26 19.23
C ASP A 495 4.23 -31.68 17.97
N LEU A 496 2.91 -31.43 18.04
CA LEU A 496 2.17 -30.82 16.94
C LEU A 496 2.58 -29.36 16.72
N ALA A 497 2.92 -28.62 17.78
CA ALA A 497 3.41 -27.26 17.66
C ALA A 497 4.76 -27.21 16.93
N LEU A 498 5.69 -28.09 17.29
CA LEU A 498 7.01 -28.18 16.63
C LEU A 498 6.87 -28.55 15.14
N ALA A 499 6.05 -29.57 14.83
CA ALA A 499 5.77 -29.97 13.45
C ALA A 499 5.12 -28.82 12.66
N THR A 500 4.17 -28.12 13.27
CA THR A 500 3.47 -26.99 12.65
C THR A 500 4.41 -25.80 12.41
N GLU A 501 5.28 -25.45 13.38
CA GLU A 501 6.28 -24.40 13.19
C GLU A 501 7.21 -24.71 12.03
N GLY A 502 7.67 -25.96 11.88
CA GLY A 502 8.48 -26.40 10.76
C GLY A 502 7.79 -26.23 9.42
N CYS A 503 6.53 -26.68 9.34
CA CYS A 503 5.71 -26.53 8.13
C CYS A 503 5.42 -25.06 7.79
N LEU A 504 5.02 -24.25 8.76
CA LEU A 504 4.79 -22.81 8.58
C LEU A 504 6.07 -22.10 8.13
N LYS A 505 7.22 -22.44 8.69
CA LYS A 505 8.50 -21.87 8.28
C LYS A 505 8.80 -22.13 6.81
N GLY A 506 8.61 -23.36 6.33
CA GLY A 506 8.82 -23.71 4.92
C GLY A 506 7.88 -22.93 3.97
N GLN A 507 6.62 -22.76 4.36
CA GLN A 507 5.66 -21.95 3.59
C GLN A 507 6.02 -20.46 3.61
N ILE A 508 6.41 -19.93 4.77
CA ILE A 508 6.85 -18.52 4.93
C ILE A 508 8.07 -18.23 4.04
N GLU A 509 9.06 -19.12 4.00
CA GLU A 509 10.21 -18.97 3.11
C GLU A 509 9.79 -18.93 1.63
N THR A 510 8.79 -19.71 1.25
CA THR A 510 8.25 -19.70 -0.11
C THR A 510 7.50 -18.39 -0.41
N ILE A 511 6.65 -17.94 0.49
CA ILE A 511 5.91 -16.67 0.37
C ILE A 511 6.87 -15.49 0.36
N SER A 512 7.86 -15.46 1.24
CA SER A 512 8.88 -14.40 1.29
C SER A 512 9.63 -14.27 -0.04
N LYS A 513 9.98 -15.37 -0.70
CA LYS A 513 10.62 -15.34 -2.03
C LYS A 513 9.74 -14.71 -3.11
N LEU A 514 8.43 -14.79 -2.99
CA LEU A 514 7.47 -14.15 -3.90
C LEU A 514 7.30 -12.65 -3.61
N LEU A 515 7.56 -12.23 -2.37
CA LEU A 515 7.38 -10.86 -1.89
C LEU A 515 8.68 -10.03 -1.87
N VAL A 516 9.76 -10.56 -2.45
CA VAL A 516 11.12 -9.96 -2.38
C VAL A 516 11.23 -8.57 -3.02
N ASN A 517 10.32 -8.20 -3.92
CA ASN A 517 10.37 -6.91 -4.58
C ASN A 517 8.96 -6.33 -4.76
N ILE A 518 8.53 -5.52 -3.83
CA ILE A 518 7.37 -4.65 -4.03
C ILE A 518 7.92 -3.33 -4.60
N PRO A 519 7.75 -3.07 -5.90
CA PRO A 519 8.23 -1.83 -6.48
C PRO A 519 7.44 -0.66 -5.91
N LEU A 520 8.13 0.34 -5.38
CA LEU A 520 7.49 1.60 -5.02
C LEU A 520 7.38 2.47 -6.27
N PRO A 521 6.29 3.23 -6.43
CA PRO A 521 6.13 4.09 -7.57
C PRO A 521 7.25 5.13 -7.64
N ALA A 522 7.85 5.27 -8.82
CA ALA A 522 8.83 6.34 -9.06
C ALA A 522 8.09 7.68 -9.11
N ILE A 523 8.42 8.59 -8.22
CA ILE A 523 7.87 9.95 -8.21
C ILE A 523 8.74 10.80 -9.15
N GLY A 524 8.21 11.16 -10.31
CA GLY A 524 8.90 12.04 -11.27
C GLY A 524 10.25 11.50 -11.79
N GLY A 525 10.44 10.17 -11.82
CA GLY A 525 11.69 9.54 -12.23
C GLY A 525 12.77 9.47 -11.15
N LEU A 526 12.47 9.95 -9.94
CA LEU A 526 13.35 9.88 -8.78
C LEU A 526 13.23 8.54 -8.07
N GLN A 527 14.30 8.14 -7.42
CA GLN A 527 14.40 6.87 -6.71
C GLN A 527 14.43 7.11 -5.21
N MET A 528 13.75 6.24 -4.47
CA MET A 528 13.76 6.25 -3.02
C MET A 528 14.96 5.44 -2.51
N ARG A 529 15.75 6.04 -1.62
CA ARG A 529 16.93 5.41 -1.02
C ARG A 529 16.96 5.57 0.49
N ASN A 530 17.88 4.83 1.13
CA ASN A 530 18.10 4.86 2.59
C ASN A 530 16.81 4.65 3.38
N MET A 531 15.93 3.78 2.87
CA MET A 531 14.62 3.54 3.48
C MET A 531 14.78 2.96 4.87
N LYS A 532 14.07 3.57 5.83
CA LYS A 532 13.87 3.08 7.19
C LYS A 532 12.40 2.75 7.35
N ILE A 533 12.14 1.63 7.99
CA ILE A 533 10.80 1.13 8.19
C ILE A 533 10.56 1.01 9.67
N GLY A 534 9.36 1.35 10.08
CA GLY A 534 8.89 1.29 11.46
C GLY A 534 7.39 1.17 11.52
N SER A 535 6.84 1.29 12.69
CA SER A 535 5.41 1.41 12.94
C SER A 535 5.14 2.59 13.85
N ASP A 536 4.00 3.23 13.68
CA ASP A 536 3.54 4.34 14.50
C ASP A 536 2.02 4.38 14.47
N ASP A 537 1.38 4.32 15.65
CA ASP A 537 -0.07 4.41 15.86
C ASP A 537 -0.93 3.61 14.84
N GLY A 538 -0.59 2.33 14.62
CA GLY A 538 -1.30 1.47 13.68
C GLY A 538 -0.91 1.64 12.21
N TYR A 539 0.13 2.43 11.91
CA TYR A 539 0.66 2.57 10.55
C TYR A 539 1.99 1.86 10.38
N VAL A 540 2.16 1.26 9.24
CA VAL A 540 3.47 0.87 8.72
C VAL A 540 4.10 2.10 8.10
N MET A 541 5.24 2.53 8.64
CA MET A 541 5.93 3.75 8.25
C MET A 541 7.16 3.44 7.39
N LEU A 542 7.26 4.09 6.23
CA LEU A 542 8.47 4.12 5.42
C LEU A 542 9.00 5.55 5.40
N LYS A 543 10.26 5.74 5.79
CA LYS A 543 10.95 7.04 5.70
C LYS A 543 12.25 6.85 4.92
N GLY A 544 12.60 7.80 4.07
CA GLY A 544 13.80 7.69 3.26
C GLY A 544 14.17 8.97 2.54
N ASP A 545 15.24 8.89 1.76
CA ASP A 545 15.74 9.96 0.91
C ASP A 545 15.20 9.79 -0.52
N ILE A 546 15.17 10.88 -1.27
CA ILE A 546 14.86 10.90 -2.71
C ILE A 546 16.15 11.27 -3.46
N GLU A 547 16.51 10.51 -4.48
CA GLU A 547 17.65 10.79 -5.36
C GLU A 547 17.25 10.74 -6.84
#